data_64c5fd3d6b36d4a18ef73740dccaf13a
#
_entry.id   64c5fd3d6b36d4a18ef73740dccaf13a
#
_cell.length_a   1.000
_cell.length_b   1.000
_cell.length_c   1.000
_cell.angle_alpha   90.00
_cell.angle_beta   90.00
_cell.angle_gamma   90.00
#
_symmetry.space_group_name_H-M   'P 1'
#
loop_
_entity.id
_entity.type
_entity.pdbx_description
1 polymer ?
#
loop_
_entity_poly.entity_id
_entity_poly.type
_entity_poly.pdbx_seq_one_letter_code
_entity_poly.pdbx_strand_id
1 'polypeptide(L)'
;MAKTNTGRWLAGAAGLAAVGSVAGVSVARAVTRRTTDDDPHHGEDFGLLDADRSYVVTTPDGVPLAVREVGPADAPLTVVFAHGFCLRMGAFHFQRARLTAQWGPQVRMVFYDHRGHGQSGDAPSDTFTVSQLGQDLEAVLAVMAPRGPVVLVGHSMGGMTVLSHARQYPKRYGNRIVGVALISSAAEGVSRSPLGEILRNPALEAARFAVRYAPKTVHRTRGAARSVIGPILRAASYGDEKISPSVVAFSEKMMHDTPIATLVGFLHALEVHDETPALKTLAKIPTLIVCGDRDLLTPKEYSESMAEALPKSELLIIGGAGHLVQLEQPELVDDALVRLVERATPSKLVAITRRLRDRARNHG
;
A
#
# COMPACT_ATOMS: atom_id res chain seq x y z
N MET A 1 5.62 22.01 -52.16
CA MET A 1 4.58 22.56 -51.25
C MET A 1 4.14 21.46 -50.31
N ALA A 2 4.76 21.42 -49.15
CA ALA A 2 4.43 20.48 -48.09
C ALA A 2 3.49 21.14 -47.07
N LYS A 3 2.24 20.67 -47.00
CA LYS A 3 1.28 21.15 -45.99
C LYS A 3 1.58 20.44 -44.67
N THR A 4 2.01 21.20 -43.70
CA THR A 4 2.30 20.80 -42.33
C THR A 4 1.04 20.38 -41.61
N ASN A 5 1.07 19.16 -41.05
CA ASN A 5 -0.04 18.49 -40.37
C ASN A 5 -0.04 18.86 -38.85
N THR A 6 -0.17 20.15 -38.55
CA THR A 6 -0.16 20.70 -37.18
C THR A 6 -1.51 20.60 -36.45
N GLY A 7 -2.59 20.23 -37.15
CA GLY A 7 -3.95 20.20 -36.58
C GLY A 7 -4.28 18.98 -35.72
N ARG A 8 -3.53 17.89 -35.81
CA ARG A 8 -3.86 16.62 -35.07
C ARG A 8 -3.30 16.57 -33.65
N TRP A 9 -2.30 17.38 -33.35
CA TRP A 9 -1.70 17.45 -31.99
C TRP A 9 -2.49 18.32 -31.03
N LEU A 10 -3.20 19.34 -31.53
CA LEU A 10 -4.04 20.21 -30.71
C LEU A 10 -5.35 19.54 -30.25
N ALA A 11 -5.86 18.58 -31.00
CA ALA A 11 -7.07 17.81 -30.60
C ALA A 11 -6.78 16.85 -29.43
N GLY A 12 -5.55 16.31 -29.34
CA GLY A 12 -5.15 15.44 -28.20
C GLY A 12 -4.98 16.22 -26.89
N ALA A 13 -4.49 17.45 -26.96
CA ALA A 13 -4.33 18.30 -25.78
C ALA A 13 -5.66 18.85 -25.25
N ALA A 14 -6.63 19.13 -26.12
CA ALA A 14 -7.97 19.59 -25.73
C ALA A 14 -8.81 18.46 -25.10
N GLY A 15 -8.61 17.20 -25.49
CA GLY A 15 -9.28 16.02 -24.89
C GLY A 15 -8.81 15.77 -23.44
N LEU A 16 -7.54 15.99 -23.16
CA LEU A 16 -6.98 15.86 -21.79
C LEU A 16 -7.46 16.99 -20.85
N ALA A 17 -7.68 18.19 -21.38
CA ALA A 17 -8.21 19.31 -20.61
C ALA A 17 -9.71 19.14 -20.27
N ALA A 18 -10.50 18.50 -21.14
CA ALA A 18 -11.93 18.28 -20.92
C ALA A 18 -12.23 17.21 -19.87
N VAL A 19 -11.44 16.14 -19.78
CA VAL A 19 -11.58 15.11 -18.72
C VAL A 19 -11.13 15.68 -17.37
N GLY A 20 -10.12 16.55 -17.34
CA GLY A 20 -9.66 17.23 -16.14
C GLY A 20 -10.69 18.24 -15.59
N SER A 21 -11.52 18.85 -16.46
CA SER A 21 -12.47 19.90 -16.03
C SER A 21 -13.77 19.36 -15.44
N VAL A 22 -14.26 18.19 -15.85
CA VAL A 22 -15.50 17.61 -15.29
C VAL A 22 -15.26 16.88 -13.97
N ALA A 23 -14.15 16.14 -13.83
CA ALA A 23 -13.74 15.53 -12.55
C ALA A 23 -13.16 16.56 -11.58
N GLY A 24 -12.41 17.56 -12.08
CA GLY A 24 -11.73 18.57 -11.28
C GLY A 24 -12.65 19.54 -10.53
N VAL A 25 -13.81 19.87 -11.09
CA VAL A 25 -14.75 20.81 -10.46
C VAL A 25 -15.53 20.17 -9.30
N SER A 26 -15.81 18.87 -9.36
CA SER A 26 -16.51 18.17 -8.26
C SER A 26 -15.57 17.83 -7.10
N VAL A 27 -14.28 17.66 -7.37
CA VAL A 27 -13.26 17.23 -6.38
C VAL A 27 -12.55 18.43 -5.73
N ALA A 28 -12.42 19.57 -6.41
CA ALA A 28 -11.77 20.77 -5.83
C ALA A 28 -12.57 21.42 -4.68
N ARG A 29 -13.82 20.97 -4.42
CA ARG A 29 -14.67 21.49 -3.35
C ARG A 29 -14.52 20.79 -2.00
N ALA A 30 -13.74 19.72 -1.91
CA ALA A 30 -13.84 18.82 -0.76
C ALA A 30 -12.67 18.87 0.26
N VAL A 31 -11.63 19.67 0.08
CA VAL A 31 -10.57 19.76 1.10
C VAL A 31 -10.52 21.18 1.66
N THR A 32 -11.36 21.45 2.65
CA THR A 32 -11.13 22.59 3.55
C THR A 32 -9.84 22.33 4.32
N ARG A 33 -8.76 23.03 3.93
CA ARG A 33 -7.49 22.97 4.68
C ARG A 33 -7.77 23.41 6.11
N ARG A 34 -7.50 22.51 7.07
CA ARG A 34 -7.28 22.94 8.45
C ARG A 34 -6.13 23.97 8.42
N THR A 35 -6.23 25.00 9.23
CA THR A 35 -5.10 25.87 9.52
C THR A 35 -4.04 25.06 10.24
N THR A 36 -2.76 25.44 10.17
CA THR A 36 -1.65 24.76 10.86
C THR A 36 -1.89 24.66 12.35
N ASP A 37 -2.67 25.56 12.96
CA ASP A 37 -3.01 25.55 14.37
C ASP A 37 -3.98 24.42 14.78
N ASP A 38 -4.73 23.86 13.82
CA ASP A 38 -5.68 22.75 14.03
C ASP A 38 -5.13 21.40 13.56
N ASP A 39 -3.86 21.33 13.13
CA ASP A 39 -3.27 20.09 12.63
C ASP A 39 -2.74 19.22 13.79
N PRO A 40 -3.38 18.08 14.12
CA PRO A 40 -2.98 17.23 15.25
C PRO A 40 -1.60 16.57 15.05
N HIS A 41 -1.07 16.55 13.81
CA HIS A 41 0.23 16.00 13.48
C HIS A 41 1.24 17.06 13.05
N HIS A 42 0.98 18.34 13.43
CA HIS A 42 1.94 19.41 13.22
C HIS A 42 3.22 19.12 14.01
N GLY A 43 4.37 19.06 13.31
CA GLY A 43 5.66 18.75 13.94
C GLY A 43 5.95 17.26 14.13
N GLU A 44 5.08 16.36 13.65
CA GLU A 44 5.35 14.91 13.62
C GLU A 44 6.60 14.61 12.78
N ASP A 45 7.53 13.82 13.33
CA ASP A 45 8.69 13.32 12.59
C ASP A 45 8.33 12.08 11.77
N PHE A 46 7.87 12.28 10.55
CA PHE A 46 7.56 11.19 9.62
C PHE A 46 8.80 10.42 9.12
N GLY A 47 10.00 10.75 9.59
CA GLY A 47 11.26 10.08 9.27
C GLY A 47 11.62 8.92 10.18
N LEU A 48 10.78 8.53 11.15
CA LEU A 48 11.10 7.50 12.15
C LEU A 48 11.68 6.20 11.57
N LEU A 49 11.11 5.71 10.45
CA LEU A 49 11.59 4.50 9.79
C LEU A 49 13.01 4.65 9.20
N ASP A 50 13.41 5.86 8.85
CA ASP A 50 14.74 6.10 8.28
C ASP A 50 15.86 5.92 9.32
N ALA A 51 15.54 6.05 10.61
CA ALA A 51 16.46 5.84 11.75
C ALA A 51 16.54 4.36 12.20
N ASP A 52 15.65 3.49 11.72
CA ASP A 52 15.61 2.08 12.10
C ASP A 52 16.74 1.26 11.42
N ARG A 53 16.98 0.03 11.93
CA ARG A 53 18.01 -0.85 11.36
C ARG A 53 17.75 -1.10 9.88
N SER A 54 18.75 -0.82 9.06
CA SER A 54 18.68 -0.83 7.60
C SER A 54 19.33 -2.08 7.02
N TYR A 55 18.66 -2.70 6.05
CA TYR A 55 19.14 -3.83 5.29
C TYR A 55 18.80 -3.66 3.81
N VAL A 56 19.49 -4.43 2.97
CA VAL A 56 19.17 -4.58 1.55
C VAL A 56 18.98 -6.07 1.28
N VAL A 57 17.83 -6.42 0.71
CA VAL A 57 17.56 -7.78 0.24
C VAL A 57 17.63 -7.77 -1.28
N THR A 58 18.58 -8.52 -1.84
CA THR A 58 18.68 -8.68 -3.29
C THR A 58 17.76 -9.81 -3.74
N THR A 59 16.85 -9.51 -4.66
CA THR A 59 15.93 -10.49 -5.25
C THR A 59 16.68 -11.45 -6.19
N PRO A 60 16.11 -12.61 -6.56
CA PRO A 60 16.73 -13.55 -7.49
C PRO A 60 17.05 -12.95 -8.86
N ASP A 61 16.31 -11.95 -9.32
CA ASP A 61 16.54 -11.21 -10.56
C ASP A 61 17.45 -9.98 -10.39
N GLY A 62 18.06 -9.82 -9.20
CA GLY A 62 19.11 -8.84 -8.93
C GLY A 62 18.64 -7.47 -8.47
N VAL A 63 17.35 -7.25 -8.24
CA VAL A 63 16.81 -5.97 -7.75
C VAL A 63 17.06 -5.83 -6.25
N PRO A 64 17.76 -4.77 -5.77
CA PRO A 64 17.95 -4.54 -4.34
C PRO A 64 16.68 -3.92 -3.73
N LEU A 65 16.13 -4.55 -2.70
CA LEU A 65 14.99 -4.05 -1.94
C LEU A 65 15.48 -3.45 -0.62
N ALA A 66 15.11 -2.20 -0.37
CA ALA A 66 15.39 -1.54 0.90
C ALA A 66 14.46 -2.05 1.99
N VAL A 67 15.03 -2.37 3.15
CA VAL A 67 14.31 -2.94 4.29
C VAL A 67 14.66 -2.18 5.57
N ARG A 68 13.69 -1.99 6.43
CA ARG A 68 13.85 -1.48 7.80
C ARG A 68 13.32 -2.50 8.80
N GLU A 69 13.99 -2.58 9.94
CA GLU A 69 13.66 -3.51 11.01
C GLU A 69 13.59 -2.82 12.37
N VAL A 70 12.51 -3.09 13.10
CA VAL A 70 12.26 -2.56 14.46
C VAL A 70 11.96 -3.73 15.40
N GLY A 71 12.38 -3.61 16.66
CA GLY A 71 12.20 -4.63 17.68
C GLY A 71 13.38 -5.61 17.77
N PRO A 72 13.35 -6.59 18.70
CA PRO A 72 14.43 -7.55 18.88
C PRO A 72 14.56 -8.52 17.69
N ALA A 73 15.78 -8.82 17.28
CA ALA A 73 16.03 -9.75 16.18
C ALA A 73 15.57 -11.20 16.48
N ASP A 74 15.53 -11.55 17.76
CA ASP A 74 15.10 -12.86 18.29
C ASP A 74 13.65 -12.87 18.78
N ALA A 75 12.85 -11.84 18.48
CA ALA A 75 11.45 -11.80 18.84
C ALA A 75 10.70 -13.04 18.34
N PRO A 76 9.78 -13.59 19.17
CA PRO A 76 9.07 -14.84 18.86
C PRO A 76 8.11 -14.74 17.67
N LEU A 77 7.76 -13.53 17.24
CA LEU A 77 6.92 -13.25 16.07
C LEU A 77 7.56 -12.18 15.20
N THR A 78 7.48 -12.34 13.88
CA THR A 78 7.80 -11.29 12.91
C THR A 78 6.53 -10.80 12.23
N VAL A 79 6.34 -9.48 12.11
CA VAL A 79 5.29 -8.86 11.30
C VAL A 79 5.94 -8.14 10.13
N VAL A 80 5.55 -8.47 8.90
CA VAL A 80 6.12 -7.88 7.67
C VAL A 80 5.08 -7.01 7.00
N PHE A 81 5.47 -5.78 6.66
CA PHE A 81 4.60 -4.75 6.09
C PHE A 81 4.97 -4.48 4.63
N ALA A 82 3.97 -4.58 3.75
CA ALA A 82 4.05 -4.30 2.31
C ALA A 82 3.15 -3.12 1.96
N HIS A 83 3.75 -2.03 1.45
CA HIS A 83 3.05 -0.77 1.18
C HIS A 83 2.26 -0.77 -0.14
N GLY A 84 1.43 0.26 -0.36
CA GLY A 84 0.63 0.45 -1.56
C GLY A 84 1.40 1.08 -2.72
N PHE A 85 0.78 1.06 -3.89
CA PHE A 85 1.28 1.71 -5.11
C PHE A 85 1.56 3.20 -4.88
N CYS A 86 2.63 3.71 -5.46
CA CYS A 86 3.12 5.09 -5.32
C CYS A 86 3.47 5.53 -3.90
N LEU A 87 3.54 4.60 -2.94
CA LEU A 87 3.96 4.86 -1.58
C LEU A 87 5.38 4.32 -1.33
N ARG A 88 5.79 4.33 -0.09
CA ARG A 88 6.98 3.66 0.44
C ARG A 88 6.66 3.08 1.82
N MET A 89 7.58 2.35 2.42
CA MET A 89 7.42 1.76 3.76
C MET A 89 6.99 2.78 4.82
N GLY A 90 7.30 4.07 4.65
CA GLY A 90 6.83 5.17 5.49
C GLY A 90 5.31 5.32 5.58
N ALA A 91 4.53 4.73 4.65
CA ALA A 91 3.07 4.70 4.75
C ALA A 91 2.55 3.97 6.00
N PHE A 92 3.42 3.25 6.70
CA PHE A 92 3.14 2.59 7.98
C PHE A 92 3.76 3.35 9.18
N HIS A 93 3.97 4.65 9.05
CA HIS A 93 4.58 5.48 10.08
C HIS A 93 3.91 5.32 11.46
N PHE A 94 2.60 5.47 11.52
CA PHE A 94 1.86 5.36 12.78
C PHE A 94 1.87 3.94 13.34
N GLN A 95 1.75 2.92 12.48
CA GLN A 95 1.86 1.51 12.86
C GLN A 95 3.24 1.24 13.50
N ARG A 96 4.30 1.74 12.86
CA ARG A 96 5.66 1.62 13.43
C ARG A 96 5.75 2.29 14.79
N ALA A 97 5.27 3.51 14.93
CA ALA A 97 5.37 4.27 16.16
C ALA A 97 4.60 3.59 17.32
N ARG A 98 3.31 3.30 17.11
CA ARG A 98 2.42 2.80 18.15
C ARG A 98 2.63 1.32 18.48
N LEU A 99 2.76 0.47 17.45
CA LEU A 99 2.89 -0.96 17.66
C LEU A 99 4.25 -1.35 18.24
N THR A 100 5.31 -0.54 18.04
CA THR A 100 6.59 -0.76 18.73
C THR A 100 6.41 -0.72 20.25
N ALA A 101 5.68 0.26 20.75
CA ALA A 101 5.42 0.36 22.20
C ALA A 101 4.45 -0.73 22.68
N GLN A 102 3.43 -1.05 21.88
CA GLN A 102 2.38 -1.98 22.27
C GLN A 102 2.83 -3.45 22.27
N TRP A 103 3.60 -3.85 21.28
CA TRP A 103 4.12 -5.22 21.14
C TRP A 103 5.41 -5.47 21.89
N GLY A 104 6.19 -4.40 22.12
CA GLY A 104 7.45 -4.46 22.88
C GLY A 104 8.40 -5.54 22.34
N PRO A 105 9.01 -6.35 23.24
CA PRO A 105 10.00 -7.36 22.84
C PRO A 105 9.39 -8.62 22.19
N GLN A 106 8.06 -8.71 22.08
CA GLN A 106 7.39 -9.91 21.57
C GLN A 106 7.30 -9.96 20.05
N VAL A 107 7.44 -8.80 19.39
CA VAL A 107 7.28 -8.67 17.94
C VAL A 107 8.44 -7.91 17.33
N ARG A 108 8.98 -8.47 16.28
CA ARG A 108 9.87 -7.79 15.33
C ARG A 108 9.05 -7.35 14.13
N MET A 109 9.13 -6.08 13.80
CA MET A 109 8.50 -5.52 12.61
C MET A 109 9.53 -5.33 11.50
N VAL A 110 9.17 -5.73 10.28
CA VAL A 110 9.95 -5.59 9.06
C VAL A 110 9.13 -4.81 8.05
N PHE A 111 9.69 -3.73 7.55
CA PHE A 111 9.11 -2.88 6.52
C PHE A 111 10.03 -2.89 5.32
N TYR A 112 9.49 -2.94 4.11
CA TYR A 112 10.31 -2.89 2.90
C TYR A 112 9.66 -2.05 1.82
N ASP A 113 10.48 -1.47 0.95
CA ASP A 113 10.02 -0.80 -0.25
C ASP A 113 9.93 -1.80 -1.40
N HIS A 114 8.81 -1.79 -2.13
CA HIS A 114 8.67 -2.56 -3.36
C HIS A 114 9.69 -2.12 -4.41
N ARG A 115 10.03 -3.02 -5.36
CA ARG A 115 10.86 -2.66 -6.51
C ARG A 115 10.38 -1.37 -7.18
N GLY A 116 11.31 -0.50 -7.55
CA GLY A 116 11.02 0.80 -8.16
C GLY A 116 10.39 1.84 -7.24
N HIS A 117 10.19 1.56 -5.95
CA HIS A 117 9.63 2.49 -4.97
C HIS A 117 10.64 2.84 -3.87
N GLY A 118 10.44 4.01 -3.26
CA GLY A 118 11.19 4.44 -2.07
C GLY A 118 12.70 4.39 -2.27
N GLN A 119 13.38 3.60 -1.42
CA GLN A 119 14.83 3.41 -1.45
C GLN A 119 15.25 2.10 -2.14
N SER A 120 14.28 1.33 -2.66
CA SER A 120 14.56 0.13 -3.47
C SER A 120 15.08 0.49 -4.86
N GLY A 121 15.80 -0.45 -5.48
CA GLY A 121 16.37 -0.26 -6.80
C GLY A 121 15.34 -0.17 -7.90
N ASP A 122 15.74 0.49 -8.99
CA ASP A 122 15.02 0.44 -10.26
C ASP A 122 14.93 -1.00 -10.76
N ALA A 123 13.87 -1.30 -11.51
CA ALA A 123 13.62 -2.62 -12.06
C ALA A 123 13.20 -2.54 -13.54
N PRO A 124 13.48 -3.58 -14.34
CA PRO A 124 12.99 -3.66 -15.71
C PRO A 124 11.46 -3.56 -15.76
N SER A 125 10.93 -2.81 -16.73
CA SER A 125 9.49 -2.49 -16.80
C SER A 125 8.58 -3.72 -17.02
N ASP A 126 9.10 -4.79 -17.59
CA ASP A 126 8.43 -6.07 -17.78
C ASP A 126 8.31 -6.89 -16.49
N THR A 127 9.04 -6.49 -15.44
CA THR A 127 8.96 -7.10 -14.10
C THR A 127 7.97 -6.39 -13.18
N PHE A 128 7.35 -5.31 -13.60
CA PHE A 128 6.32 -4.60 -12.82
C PHE A 128 4.98 -5.36 -12.88
N THR A 129 4.92 -6.50 -12.20
CA THR A 129 3.74 -7.36 -12.09
C THR A 129 3.45 -7.73 -10.65
N VAL A 130 2.16 -7.96 -10.32
CA VAL A 130 1.78 -8.42 -8.97
C VAL A 130 2.41 -9.78 -8.66
N SER A 131 2.56 -10.64 -9.68
CA SER A 131 3.23 -11.93 -9.54
C SER A 131 4.69 -11.78 -9.09
N GLN A 132 5.42 -10.84 -9.69
CA GLN A 132 6.81 -10.55 -9.30
C GLN A 132 6.91 -9.98 -7.88
N LEU A 133 5.96 -9.12 -7.48
CA LEU A 133 5.92 -8.61 -6.11
C LEU A 133 5.73 -9.74 -5.08
N GLY A 134 4.95 -10.78 -5.42
CA GLY A 134 4.83 -11.99 -4.59
C GLY A 134 6.16 -12.73 -4.42
N GLN A 135 6.99 -12.81 -5.48
CA GLN A 135 8.33 -13.39 -5.41
C GLN A 135 9.31 -12.51 -4.61
N ASP A 136 9.20 -11.19 -4.74
CA ASP A 136 9.97 -10.24 -3.94
C ASP A 136 9.67 -10.39 -2.44
N LEU A 137 8.41 -10.55 -2.09
CA LEU A 137 8.01 -10.81 -0.70
C LEU A 137 8.64 -12.13 -0.20
N GLU A 138 8.66 -13.20 -1.00
CA GLU A 138 9.33 -14.45 -0.60
C GLU A 138 10.85 -14.22 -0.39
N ALA A 139 11.52 -13.40 -1.23
CA ALA A 139 12.92 -13.06 -1.04
C ALA A 139 13.15 -12.30 0.28
N VAL A 140 12.28 -11.32 0.59
CA VAL A 140 12.31 -10.61 1.89
C VAL A 140 12.11 -11.58 3.04
N LEU A 141 11.14 -12.48 2.96
CA LEU A 141 10.86 -13.49 4.00
C LEU A 141 12.01 -14.47 4.20
N ALA A 142 12.66 -14.88 3.12
CA ALA A 142 13.80 -15.80 3.18
C ALA A 142 14.99 -15.21 3.92
N VAL A 143 15.24 -13.91 3.79
CA VAL A 143 16.37 -13.21 4.43
C VAL A 143 15.99 -12.69 5.81
N MET A 144 14.89 -11.93 5.89
CA MET A 144 14.53 -11.19 7.10
C MET A 144 13.78 -12.05 8.14
N ALA A 145 13.08 -13.07 7.69
CA ALA A 145 12.33 -13.96 8.58
C ALA A 145 12.56 -15.43 8.19
N PRO A 146 13.79 -15.96 8.24
CA PRO A 146 14.09 -17.34 7.80
C PRO A 146 13.45 -18.40 8.70
N ARG A 147 13.10 -18.07 9.93
CA ARG A 147 12.52 -18.99 10.94
C ARG A 147 11.42 -18.30 11.72
N GLY A 148 10.59 -19.10 12.41
CA GLY A 148 9.52 -18.62 13.29
C GLY A 148 8.23 -18.22 12.55
N PRO A 149 7.18 -17.89 13.29
CA PRO A 149 5.89 -17.46 12.76
C PRO A 149 5.97 -16.04 12.19
N VAL A 150 5.18 -15.80 11.16
CA VAL A 150 5.10 -14.50 10.46
C VAL A 150 3.64 -14.10 10.30
N VAL A 151 3.35 -12.82 10.54
CA VAL A 151 2.12 -12.15 10.12
C VAL A 151 2.46 -11.20 8.98
N LEU A 152 1.68 -11.23 7.91
CA LEU A 152 1.83 -10.34 6.76
C LEU A 152 0.78 -9.23 6.82
N VAL A 153 1.21 -8.00 6.60
CA VAL A 153 0.33 -6.82 6.52
C VAL A 153 0.54 -6.16 5.18
N GLY A 154 -0.50 -6.11 4.35
CA GLY A 154 -0.43 -5.48 3.03
C GLY A 154 -1.47 -4.39 2.87
N HIS A 155 -1.03 -3.19 2.45
CA HIS A 155 -1.91 -2.09 2.08
C HIS A 155 -2.03 -2.00 0.55
N SER A 156 -3.24 -1.95 0.01
CA SER A 156 -3.51 -1.76 -1.42
C SER A 156 -2.72 -2.77 -2.28
N MET A 157 -1.84 -2.34 -3.17
CA MET A 157 -0.91 -3.19 -3.93
C MET A 157 -0.10 -4.14 -3.04
N GLY A 158 0.24 -3.73 -1.81
CA GLY A 158 0.89 -4.61 -0.84
C GLY A 158 -0.01 -5.77 -0.39
N GLY A 159 -1.33 -5.56 -0.31
CA GLY A 159 -2.29 -6.63 -0.08
C GLY A 159 -2.39 -7.58 -1.29
N MET A 160 -2.39 -7.03 -2.52
CA MET A 160 -2.30 -7.83 -3.75
C MET A 160 -0.99 -8.65 -3.81
N THR A 161 0.12 -8.07 -3.32
CA THR A 161 1.41 -8.77 -3.15
C THR A 161 1.27 -9.97 -2.21
N VAL A 162 0.62 -9.79 -1.06
CA VAL A 162 0.38 -10.88 -0.09
C VAL A 162 -0.51 -11.97 -0.70
N LEU A 163 -1.55 -11.61 -1.43
CA LEU A 163 -2.42 -12.54 -2.15
C LEU A 163 -1.63 -13.32 -3.21
N SER A 164 -0.83 -12.64 -4.01
CA SER A 164 0.04 -13.27 -5.01
C SER A 164 1.04 -14.25 -4.38
N HIS A 165 1.65 -13.86 -3.27
CA HIS A 165 2.51 -14.74 -2.50
C HIS A 165 1.73 -15.97 -1.99
N ALA A 166 0.49 -15.80 -1.51
CA ALA A 166 -0.33 -16.90 -1.03
C ALA A 166 -0.70 -17.90 -2.14
N ARG A 167 -0.93 -17.42 -3.36
CA ARG A 167 -1.16 -18.27 -4.53
C ARG A 167 0.10 -19.04 -4.93
N GLN A 168 1.25 -18.37 -4.95
CA GLN A 168 2.52 -18.96 -5.40
C GLN A 168 3.13 -19.91 -4.35
N TYR A 169 2.98 -19.59 -3.06
CA TYR A 169 3.62 -20.33 -1.95
C TYR A 169 2.60 -20.83 -0.91
N PRO A 170 1.53 -21.56 -1.30
CA PRO A 170 0.43 -21.92 -0.41
C PRO A 170 0.86 -22.77 0.79
N LYS A 171 1.96 -23.52 0.68
CA LYS A 171 2.51 -24.36 1.76
C LYS A 171 3.11 -23.53 2.92
N ARG A 172 3.40 -22.25 2.71
CA ARG A 172 3.88 -21.34 3.75
C ARG A 172 2.76 -21.01 4.76
N TYR A 173 1.51 -20.95 4.29
CA TYR A 173 0.36 -20.53 5.06
C TYR A 173 -0.17 -21.64 5.98
N GLY A 174 -0.38 -21.29 7.25
CA GLY A 174 -0.69 -22.25 8.32
C GLY A 174 0.54 -22.90 8.96
N ASN A 175 1.70 -22.87 8.29
CA ASN A 175 2.96 -23.35 8.85
C ASN A 175 3.80 -22.20 9.41
N ARG A 176 4.13 -21.24 8.54
CA ARG A 176 4.97 -20.08 8.86
C ARG A 176 4.19 -18.79 8.84
N ILE A 177 3.37 -18.58 7.80
CA ILE A 177 2.46 -17.43 7.74
C ILE A 177 1.24 -17.84 8.58
N VAL A 178 1.12 -17.22 9.75
CA VAL A 178 0.11 -17.54 10.75
C VAL A 178 -1.04 -16.54 10.78
N GLY A 179 -0.92 -15.42 10.12
CA GLY A 179 -1.96 -14.40 10.01
C GLY A 179 -1.69 -13.45 8.85
N VAL A 180 -2.75 -12.83 8.31
CA VAL A 180 -2.70 -11.87 7.21
C VAL A 180 -3.62 -10.69 7.50
N ALA A 181 -3.16 -9.46 7.26
CA ALA A 181 -3.99 -8.27 7.17
C ALA A 181 -3.97 -7.70 5.74
N LEU A 182 -5.15 -7.49 5.18
CA LEU A 182 -5.39 -6.85 3.89
C LEU A 182 -6.07 -5.50 4.16
N ILE A 183 -5.36 -4.41 3.94
CA ILE A 183 -5.81 -3.05 4.24
C ILE A 183 -6.07 -2.34 2.92
N SER A 184 -7.30 -1.87 2.67
CA SER A 184 -7.70 -1.17 1.44
C SER A 184 -7.18 -1.88 0.19
N SER A 185 -7.50 -3.17 0.03
CA SER A 185 -6.98 -4.03 -1.04
C SER A 185 -8.09 -4.82 -1.74
N ALA A 186 -7.73 -5.50 -2.82
CA ALA A 186 -8.66 -6.30 -3.61
C ALA A 186 -8.01 -7.62 -4.04
N ALA A 187 -8.79 -8.69 -4.16
CA ALA A 187 -8.33 -9.98 -4.69
C ALA A 187 -8.42 -10.06 -6.21
N GLU A 188 -9.23 -9.22 -6.82
CA GLU A 188 -9.40 -9.11 -8.27
C GLU A 188 -9.08 -7.70 -8.77
N GLY A 189 -8.87 -7.55 -10.09
CA GLY A 189 -8.51 -6.28 -10.71
C GLY A 189 -9.54 -5.19 -10.46
N VAL A 190 -9.04 -3.99 -10.22
CA VAL A 190 -9.84 -2.80 -9.91
C VAL A 190 -10.56 -2.20 -11.12
N SER A 191 -10.77 -2.99 -12.17
CA SER A 191 -11.37 -2.55 -13.44
C SER A 191 -12.80 -2.01 -13.31
N ARG A 192 -13.53 -2.38 -12.27
CA ARG A 192 -14.88 -1.90 -11.97
C ARG A 192 -14.91 -0.68 -11.05
N SER A 193 -13.76 -0.26 -10.54
CA SER A 193 -13.66 0.94 -9.70
C SER A 193 -13.51 2.20 -10.55
N PRO A 194 -13.71 3.41 -10.00
CA PRO A 194 -13.36 4.67 -10.67
C PRO A 194 -11.91 4.72 -11.16
N LEU A 195 -10.99 4.06 -10.44
CA LEU A 195 -9.62 3.87 -10.88
C LEU A 195 -9.55 3.07 -12.18
N GLY A 196 -10.34 2.02 -12.32
CA GLY A 196 -10.40 1.20 -13.54
C GLY A 196 -10.81 2.01 -14.78
N GLU A 197 -11.69 2.99 -14.65
CA GLU A 197 -12.04 3.90 -15.75
C GLU A 197 -10.85 4.77 -16.17
N ILE A 198 -10.08 5.25 -15.20
CA ILE A 198 -8.85 6.02 -15.44
C ILE A 198 -7.81 5.14 -16.12
N LEU A 199 -7.65 3.89 -15.66
CA LEU A 199 -6.67 2.93 -16.19
C LEU A 199 -6.95 2.56 -17.65
N ARG A 200 -8.21 2.57 -18.10
CA ARG A 200 -8.62 2.33 -19.50
C ARG A 200 -8.44 3.55 -20.42
N ASN A 201 -7.94 4.67 -19.93
CA ASN A 201 -7.75 5.86 -20.75
C ASN A 201 -6.66 5.61 -21.82
N PRO A 202 -6.94 5.82 -23.13
CA PRO A 202 -5.97 5.62 -24.20
C PRO A 202 -4.68 6.47 -24.04
N ALA A 203 -4.75 7.58 -23.34
CA ALA A 203 -3.56 8.40 -23.05
C ALA A 203 -2.56 7.68 -22.14
N LEU A 204 -3.02 6.78 -21.25
CA LEU A 204 -2.14 5.94 -20.43
C LEU A 204 -1.46 4.86 -21.26
N GLU A 205 -2.14 4.28 -22.26
CA GLU A 205 -1.51 3.35 -23.23
C GLU A 205 -0.41 4.05 -24.01
N ALA A 206 -0.66 5.27 -24.48
CA ALA A 206 0.37 6.07 -25.15
C ALA A 206 1.55 6.39 -24.21
N ALA A 207 1.28 6.65 -22.92
CA ALA A 207 2.32 6.87 -21.93
C ALA A 207 3.14 5.59 -21.66
N ARG A 208 2.51 4.42 -21.57
CA ARG A 208 3.18 3.10 -21.46
C ARG A 208 4.11 2.86 -22.63
N PHE A 209 3.62 3.09 -23.86
CA PHE A 209 4.43 2.98 -25.07
C PHE A 209 5.63 3.92 -25.03
N ALA A 210 5.41 5.19 -24.62
CA ALA A 210 6.48 6.17 -24.53
C ALA A 210 7.54 5.80 -23.48
N VAL A 211 7.14 5.30 -22.32
CA VAL A 211 8.07 4.81 -21.27
C VAL A 211 8.91 3.65 -21.79
N ARG A 212 8.29 2.70 -22.51
CA ARG A 212 8.97 1.51 -23.02
C ARG A 212 9.94 1.80 -24.16
N TYR A 213 9.58 2.68 -25.10
CA TYR A 213 10.32 2.87 -26.37
C TYR A 213 11.04 4.21 -26.47
N ALA A 214 10.73 5.20 -25.60
CA ALA A 214 11.33 6.51 -25.61
C ALA A 214 11.64 7.06 -24.19
N PRO A 215 12.37 6.30 -23.34
CA PRO A 215 12.56 6.67 -21.93
C PRO A 215 13.22 8.05 -21.74
N LYS A 216 14.12 8.46 -22.64
CA LYS A 216 14.76 9.79 -22.59
C LYS A 216 13.77 10.94 -22.80
N THR A 217 12.71 10.72 -23.59
CA THR A 217 11.66 11.71 -23.86
C THR A 217 10.72 11.83 -22.65
N VAL A 218 10.40 10.72 -21.99
CA VAL A 218 9.57 10.67 -20.79
C VAL A 218 10.23 11.42 -19.63
N HIS A 219 11.56 11.38 -19.53
CA HIS A 219 12.31 12.19 -18.57
C HIS A 219 12.06 13.70 -18.70
N ARG A 220 11.82 14.20 -19.92
CA ARG A 220 11.54 15.61 -20.18
C ARG A 220 10.07 16.01 -19.93
N THR A 221 9.15 15.04 -19.95
CA THR A 221 7.69 15.24 -19.76
C THR A 221 7.19 14.90 -18.36
N ARG A 222 8.09 14.65 -17.40
CA ARG A 222 7.78 14.25 -16.02
C ARG A 222 6.73 15.15 -15.35
N GLY A 223 6.79 16.47 -15.57
CA GLY A 223 5.84 17.44 -15.00
C GLY A 223 4.41 17.25 -15.50
N ALA A 224 4.23 17.02 -16.81
CA ALA A 224 2.90 16.94 -17.42
C ALA A 224 2.12 15.68 -16.98
N ALA A 225 2.75 14.51 -16.91
CA ALA A 225 2.09 13.29 -16.46
C ALA A 225 1.71 13.37 -14.97
N ARG A 226 2.60 13.91 -14.12
CA ARG A 226 2.35 14.10 -12.69
C ARG A 226 1.26 15.11 -12.40
N SER A 227 1.18 16.21 -13.18
CA SER A 227 0.14 17.23 -12.99
C SER A 227 -1.27 16.73 -13.29
N VAL A 228 -1.41 15.64 -14.04
CA VAL A 228 -2.71 15.00 -14.33
C VAL A 228 -3.02 13.89 -13.32
N ILE A 229 -2.08 13.00 -13.05
CA ILE A 229 -2.31 11.81 -12.22
C ILE A 229 -2.31 12.17 -10.71
N GLY A 230 -1.44 13.06 -10.27
CA GLY A 230 -1.30 13.43 -8.86
C GLY A 230 -2.59 13.92 -8.21
N PRO A 231 -3.31 14.90 -8.78
CA PRO A 231 -4.58 15.39 -8.23
C PRO A 231 -5.66 14.29 -8.16
N ILE A 232 -5.69 13.37 -9.13
CA ILE A 232 -6.67 12.26 -9.16
C ILE A 232 -6.38 11.27 -8.04
N LEU A 233 -5.11 10.85 -7.90
CA LEU A 233 -4.70 9.95 -6.83
C LEU A 233 -4.97 10.58 -5.46
N ARG A 234 -4.64 11.86 -5.30
CA ARG A 234 -4.93 12.61 -4.07
C ARG A 234 -6.41 12.58 -3.73
N ALA A 235 -7.27 12.95 -4.68
CA ALA A 235 -8.71 13.01 -4.47
C ALA A 235 -9.34 11.65 -4.14
N ALA A 236 -8.79 10.57 -4.71
CA ALA A 236 -9.27 9.21 -4.48
C ALA A 236 -8.66 8.56 -3.23
N SER A 237 -7.63 9.18 -2.62
CA SER A 237 -6.89 8.59 -1.50
C SER A 237 -7.53 8.83 -0.15
N TYR A 238 -8.33 9.90 0.00
CA TYR A 238 -8.86 10.32 1.31
C TYR A 238 -10.37 10.33 1.35
N GLY A 239 -10.92 9.97 2.51
CA GLY A 239 -12.38 9.90 2.72
C GLY A 239 -12.99 11.15 3.34
N ASP A 240 -12.36 11.74 4.35
CA ASP A 240 -12.87 12.91 5.07
C ASP A 240 -12.13 14.19 4.65
N GLU A 241 -12.87 15.32 4.70
CA GLU A 241 -12.30 16.65 4.47
C GLU A 241 -11.40 17.13 5.64
N LYS A 242 -11.47 16.46 6.79
CA LYS A 242 -10.79 16.86 8.03
C LYS A 242 -9.45 16.16 8.29
N ILE A 243 -8.81 15.62 7.25
CA ILE A 243 -7.51 14.98 7.40
C ILE A 243 -6.44 16.02 7.75
N SER A 244 -5.48 15.60 8.59
CA SER A 244 -4.32 16.40 8.96
C SER A 244 -3.55 16.86 7.71
N PRO A 245 -3.30 18.16 7.54
CA PRO A 245 -2.48 18.68 6.45
C PRO A 245 -1.07 18.07 6.39
N SER A 246 -0.46 17.77 7.55
CA SER A 246 0.86 17.13 7.63
C SER A 246 0.82 15.70 7.10
N VAL A 247 -0.23 14.93 7.38
CA VAL A 247 -0.43 13.57 6.84
C VAL A 247 -0.62 13.63 5.33
N VAL A 248 -1.42 14.59 4.83
CA VAL A 248 -1.60 14.81 3.39
C VAL A 248 -0.28 15.14 2.71
N ALA A 249 0.47 16.12 3.24
CA ALA A 249 1.76 16.52 2.68
C ALA A 249 2.77 15.36 2.67
N PHE A 250 2.78 14.55 3.72
CA PHE A 250 3.65 13.39 3.83
C PHE A 250 3.35 12.32 2.76
N SER A 251 2.08 11.95 2.59
CA SER A 251 1.69 10.94 1.60
C SER A 251 1.84 11.47 0.16
N GLU A 252 1.52 12.75 -0.09
CA GLU A 252 1.75 13.37 -1.40
C GLU A 252 3.24 13.39 -1.77
N LYS A 253 4.12 13.62 -0.79
CA LYS A 253 5.56 13.54 -1.02
C LYS A 253 5.97 12.14 -1.48
N MET A 254 5.47 11.06 -0.84
CA MET A 254 5.74 9.69 -1.26
C MET A 254 5.29 9.44 -2.70
N MET A 255 4.06 9.86 -3.04
CA MET A 255 3.51 9.72 -4.40
C MET A 255 4.33 10.52 -5.43
N HIS A 256 4.77 11.74 -5.05
CA HIS A 256 5.59 12.60 -5.90
C HIS A 256 6.98 12.01 -6.15
N ASP A 257 7.58 11.38 -5.14
CA ASP A 257 8.93 10.83 -5.22
C ASP A 257 8.98 9.53 -6.05
N THR A 258 7.83 8.86 -6.29
CA THR A 258 7.78 7.64 -7.10
C THR A 258 8.15 7.94 -8.56
N PRO A 259 9.10 7.18 -9.17
CA PRO A 259 9.49 7.37 -10.57
C PRO A 259 8.32 7.16 -11.53
N ILE A 260 8.24 7.98 -12.58
CA ILE A 260 7.15 7.90 -13.58
C ILE A 260 7.15 6.55 -14.30
N ALA A 261 8.31 5.93 -14.51
CA ALA A 261 8.44 4.61 -15.11
C ALA A 261 7.80 3.54 -14.25
N THR A 262 8.00 3.60 -12.93
CA THR A 262 7.37 2.72 -11.94
C THR A 262 5.86 2.93 -11.92
N LEU A 263 5.42 4.20 -11.87
CA LEU A 263 4.01 4.55 -11.88
C LEU A 263 3.31 3.96 -13.11
N VAL A 264 3.80 4.25 -14.30
CA VAL A 264 3.19 3.77 -15.56
C VAL A 264 3.30 2.25 -15.69
N GLY A 265 4.42 1.66 -15.23
CA GLY A 265 4.65 0.21 -15.33
C GLY A 265 3.65 -0.61 -14.53
N PHE A 266 3.35 -0.21 -13.30
CA PHE A 266 2.40 -0.94 -12.44
C PHE A 266 0.93 -0.74 -12.79
N LEU A 267 0.54 0.33 -13.50
CA LEU A 267 -0.89 0.58 -13.81
C LEU A 267 -1.57 -0.61 -14.49
N HIS A 268 -0.87 -1.27 -15.44
CA HIS A 268 -1.42 -2.45 -16.09
C HIS A 268 -1.54 -3.65 -15.15
N ALA A 269 -0.54 -3.85 -14.30
CA ALA A 269 -0.56 -4.94 -13.33
C ALA A 269 -1.74 -4.83 -12.37
N LEU A 270 -2.09 -3.60 -11.97
CA LEU A 270 -3.25 -3.33 -11.11
C LEU A 270 -4.58 -3.55 -11.83
N GLU A 271 -4.64 -3.24 -13.14
CA GLU A 271 -5.84 -3.42 -13.95
C GLU A 271 -6.19 -4.90 -14.16
N VAL A 272 -5.17 -5.72 -14.51
CA VAL A 272 -5.35 -7.14 -14.87
C VAL A 272 -5.17 -8.10 -13.68
N HIS A 273 -4.95 -7.57 -12.49
CA HIS A 273 -4.75 -8.34 -11.29
C HIS A 273 -5.93 -9.27 -10.99
N ASP A 274 -5.64 -10.55 -10.79
CA ASP A 274 -6.58 -11.57 -10.30
C ASP A 274 -5.83 -12.59 -9.43
N GLU A 275 -5.96 -12.43 -8.14
CA GLU A 275 -5.42 -13.32 -7.11
C GLU A 275 -6.56 -13.98 -6.30
N THR A 276 -7.78 -14.01 -6.84
CA THR A 276 -8.94 -14.71 -6.23
C THR A 276 -8.62 -16.14 -5.80
N PRO A 277 -7.81 -16.94 -6.54
CA PRO A 277 -7.43 -18.28 -6.10
C PRO A 277 -6.68 -18.34 -4.77
N ALA A 278 -6.02 -17.24 -4.36
CA ALA A 278 -5.29 -17.14 -3.09
C ALA A 278 -6.21 -17.21 -1.86
N LEU A 279 -7.48 -16.82 -2.00
CA LEU A 279 -8.45 -16.83 -0.91
C LEU A 279 -8.61 -18.23 -0.29
N LYS A 280 -8.52 -19.30 -1.11
CA LYS A 280 -8.51 -20.70 -0.61
C LYS A 280 -7.36 -20.98 0.35
N THR A 281 -6.22 -20.32 0.15
CA THR A 281 -5.04 -20.43 1.03
C THR A 281 -5.26 -19.66 2.32
N LEU A 282 -5.78 -18.43 2.22
CA LEU A 282 -6.06 -17.56 3.38
C LEU A 282 -7.18 -18.10 4.28
N ALA A 283 -8.16 -18.83 3.73
CA ALA A 283 -9.25 -19.42 4.52
C ALA A 283 -8.79 -20.33 5.66
N LYS A 284 -7.52 -20.75 5.65
CA LYS A 284 -6.93 -21.65 6.66
C LYS A 284 -6.39 -20.92 7.89
N ILE A 285 -6.16 -19.62 7.82
CA ILE A 285 -5.48 -18.82 8.84
C ILE A 285 -6.32 -17.59 9.24
N PRO A 286 -6.09 -17.01 10.43
CA PRO A 286 -6.65 -15.74 10.81
C PRO A 286 -6.35 -14.65 9.76
N THR A 287 -7.39 -14.02 9.26
CA THR A 287 -7.27 -12.90 8.32
C THR A 287 -8.02 -11.69 8.88
N LEU A 288 -7.43 -10.51 8.68
CA LEU A 288 -8.03 -9.22 8.94
C LEU A 288 -8.20 -8.50 7.60
N ILE A 289 -9.39 -7.95 7.35
CA ILE A 289 -9.68 -7.13 6.19
C ILE A 289 -10.14 -5.77 6.71
N VAL A 290 -9.47 -4.70 6.29
CA VAL A 290 -9.77 -3.32 6.70
C VAL A 290 -9.94 -2.46 5.47
N CYS A 291 -10.98 -1.63 5.43
CA CYS A 291 -11.08 -0.57 4.43
C CYS A 291 -11.86 0.63 4.96
N GLY A 292 -11.68 1.78 4.33
CA GLY A 292 -12.53 2.94 4.54
C GLY A 292 -13.85 2.79 3.75
N ASP A 293 -14.96 3.31 4.29
CA ASP A 293 -16.26 3.30 3.59
C ASP A 293 -16.33 4.27 2.42
N ARG A 294 -15.35 5.19 2.33
CA ARG A 294 -15.17 6.17 1.24
C ARG A 294 -13.96 5.89 0.34
N ASP A 295 -13.42 4.68 0.39
CA ASP A 295 -12.32 4.28 -0.49
C ASP A 295 -12.80 4.23 -1.95
N LEU A 296 -12.25 5.12 -2.80
CA LEU A 296 -12.58 5.20 -4.22
C LEU A 296 -11.63 4.37 -5.10
N LEU A 297 -10.48 3.94 -4.58
CA LEU A 297 -9.51 3.13 -5.33
C LEU A 297 -9.83 1.64 -5.24
N THR A 298 -10.07 1.16 -4.02
CA THR A 298 -10.56 -0.20 -3.75
C THR A 298 -11.84 -0.11 -2.90
N PRO A 299 -12.98 0.23 -3.52
CA PRO A 299 -14.27 0.33 -2.83
C PRO A 299 -14.54 -0.85 -1.90
N LYS A 300 -15.28 -0.58 -0.82
CA LYS A 300 -15.55 -1.55 0.26
C LYS A 300 -16.12 -2.89 -0.23
N GLU A 301 -16.79 -2.87 -1.38
CA GLU A 301 -17.37 -4.06 -2.01
C GLU A 301 -16.31 -5.14 -2.31
N TYR A 302 -15.07 -4.74 -2.62
CA TYR A 302 -13.94 -5.69 -2.76
C TYR A 302 -13.57 -6.34 -1.42
N SER A 303 -13.59 -5.56 -0.34
CA SER A 303 -13.33 -6.05 1.02
C SER A 303 -14.45 -6.96 1.51
N GLU A 304 -15.71 -6.61 1.24
CA GLU A 304 -16.89 -7.41 1.54
C GLU A 304 -16.84 -8.76 0.79
N SER A 305 -16.54 -8.75 -0.52
CA SER A 305 -16.37 -9.96 -1.33
C SER A 305 -15.26 -10.87 -0.82
N MET A 306 -14.12 -10.32 -0.42
CA MET A 306 -13.06 -11.11 0.20
C MET A 306 -13.49 -11.71 1.54
N ALA A 307 -14.23 -10.96 2.36
CA ALA A 307 -14.72 -11.44 3.65
C ALA A 307 -15.76 -12.57 3.50
N GLU A 308 -16.64 -12.50 2.51
CA GLU A 308 -17.57 -13.58 2.17
C GLU A 308 -16.84 -14.89 1.82
N ALA A 309 -15.72 -14.79 1.08
CA ALA A 309 -14.88 -15.93 0.74
C ALA A 309 -14.01 -16.43 1.92
N LEU A 310 -13.88 -15.65 2.99
CA LEU A 310 -13.01 -15.90 4.14
C LEU A 310 -13.81 -15.92 5.46
N PRO A 311 -14.58 -16.95 5.78
CA PRO A 311 -15.52 -16.96 6.91
C PRO A 311 -14.86 -16.84 8.30
N LYS A 312 -13.53 -16.99 8.38
CA LYS A 312 -12.74 -16.77 9.61
C LYS A 312 -12.08 -15.39 9.68
N SER A 313 -12.33 -14.53 8.68
CA SER A 313 -11.79 -13.18 8.67
C SER A 313 -12.57 -12.27 9.64
N GLU A 314 -11.86 -11.24 10.12
CA GLU A 314 -12.46 -10.06 10.71
C GLU A 314 -12.52 -8.99 9.61
N LEU A 315 -13.72 -8.48 9.33
CA LEU A 315 -13.93 -7.35 8.43
C LEU A 315 -14.17 -6.10 9.27
N LEU A 316 -13.37 -5.07 9.02
CA LEU A 316 -13.48 -3.75 9.65
C LEU A 316 -13.66 -2.69 8.57
N ILE A 317 -14.88 -2.13 8.47
CA ILE A 317 -15.19 -0.97 7.63
C ILE A 317 -15.12 0.28 8.52
N ILE A 318 -14.24 1.22 8.17
CA ILE A 318 -14.01 2.44 8.96
C ILE A 318 -14.77 3.61 8.32
N GLY A 319 -15.75 4.14 9.05
CA GLY A 319 -16.59 5.24 8.58
C GLY A 319 -15.80 6.54 8.37
N GLY A 320 -16.05 7.22 7.25
CA GLY A 320 -15.41 8.48 6.88
C GLY A 320 -13.99 8.36 6.34
N ALA A 321 -13.36 7.18 6.36
CA ALA A 321 -12.02 6.97 5.87
C ALA A 321 -12.00 6.61 4.38
N GLY A 322 -10.92 6.98 3.70
CA GLY A 322 -10.63 6.63 2.30
C GLY A 322 -9.63 5.49 2.18
N HIS A 323 -8.83 5.57 1.13
CA HIS A 323 -7.86 4.52 0.75
C HIS A 323 -6.65 4.44 1.68
N LEU A 324 -6.21 5.58 2.25
CA LEU A 324 -5.06 5.62 3.16
C LEU A 324 -5.49 5.44 4.62
N VAL A 325 -6.41 4.51 4.86
CA VAL A 325 -7.05 4.29 6.16
C VAL A 325 -6.06 4.11 7.31
N GLN A 326 -4.88 3.53 7.07
CA GLN A 326 -3.81 3.36 8.06
C GLN A 326 -3.12 4.69 8.45
N LEU A 327 -3.28 5.74 7.63
CA LEU A 327 -2.83 7.10 7.92
C LEU A 327 -3.98 8.00 8.41
N GLU A 328 -5.22 7.72 7.97
CA GLU A 328 -6.41 8.50 8.32
C GLU A 328 -6.96 8.15 9.70
N GLN A 329 -6.95 6.86 10.05
CA GLN A 329 -7.51 6.30 11.27
C GLN A 329 -6.55 5.26 11.88
N PRO A 330 -5.31 5.67 12.22
CA PRO A 330 -4.24 4.75 12.62
C PRO A 330 -4.59 3.94 13.87
N GLU A 331 -5.32 4.55 14.84
CA GLU A 331 -5.69 3.88 16.09
C GLU A 331 -6.58 2.66 15.85
N LEU A 332 -7.59 2.80 14.98
CA LEU A 332 -8.52 1.72 14.69
C LEU A 332 -7.83 0.58 13.92
N VAL A 333 -6.94 0.93 13.00
CA VAL A 333 -6.13 -0.04 12.26
C VAL A 333 -5.16 -0.79 13.18
N ASP A 334 -4.47 -0.08 14.07
CA ASP A 334 -3.52 -0.68 15.01
C ASP A 334 -4.21 -1.62 15.99
N ASP A 335 -5.35 -1.23 16.56
CA ASP A 335 -6.14 -2.08 17.44
C ASP A 335 -6.62 -3.37 16.73
N ALA A 336 -6.97 -3.28 15.45
CA ALA A 336 -7.34 -4.44 14.66
C ALA A 336 -6.12 -5.34 14.36
N LEU A 337 -4.95 -4.76 14.07
CA LEU A 337 -3.70 -5.50 13.89
C LEU A 337 -3.28 -6.23 15.18
N VAL A 338 -3.48 -5.61 16.35
CA VAL A 338 -3.23 -6.27 17.63
C VAL A 338 -4.13 -7.49 17.83
N ARG A 339 -5.45 -7.34 17.56
CA ARG A 339 -6.37 -8.48 17.60
C ARG A 339 -6.01 -9.59 16.62
N LEU A 340 -5.55 -9.24 15.41
CA LEU A 340 -5.06 -10.22 14.45
C LEU A 340 -3.86 -11.00 15.02
N VAL A 341 -2.85 -10.31 15.56
CA VAL A 341 -1.67 -10.94 16.16
C VAL A 341 -2.07 -11.87 17.31
N GLU A 342 -3.00 -11.45 18.17
CA GLU A 342 -3.54 -12.29 19.26
C GLU A 342 -4.22 -13.56 18.74
N ARG A 343 -4.97 -13.48 17.65
CA ARG A 343 -5.63 -14.65 17.01
C ARG A 343 -4.64 -15.56 16.29
N ALA A 344 -3.57 -14.99 15.73
CA ALA A 344 -2.58 -15.72 14.94
C ALA A 344 -1.53 -16.46 15.80
N THR A 345 -1.36 -16.06 17.06
CA THR A 345 -0.32 -16.60 17.93
C THR A 345 -0.91 -17.56 18.97
N PRO A 346 -0.29 -18.76 19.21
CA PRO A 346 -0.75 -19.66 20.24
C PRO A 346 -0.71 -19.01 21.63
N SER A 347 -1.62 -19.42 22.50
CA SER A 347 -1.99 -18.87 23.82
C SER A 347 -0.86 -18.48 24.80
N LYS A 348 0.40 -18.86 24.58
CA LYS A 348 1.54 -18.47 25.43
C LYS A 348 1.98 -17.00 25.21
N LEU A 349 1.91 -16.50 23.99
CA LEU A 349 2.21 -15.09 23.68
C LEU A 349 1.07 -14.16 24.15
N VAL A 350 -0.18 -14.59 23.95
CA VAL A 350 -1.38 -13.86 24.38
C VAL A 350 -1.39 -13.63 25.90
N ALA A 351 -0.94 -14.59 26.70
CA ALA A 351 -0.89 -14.45 28.15
C ALA A 351 0.11 -13.37 28.62
N ILE A 352 1.19 -13.17 27.87
CA ILE A 352 2.23 -12.19 28.20
C ILE A 352 1.80 -10.78 27.79
N THR A 353 1.26 -10.61 26.59
CA THR A 353 0.73 -9.31 26.09
C THR A 353 -0.47 -8.84 26.93
N ARG A 354 -1.36 -9.73 27.35
CA ARG A 354 -2.48 -9.41 28.23
C ARG A 354 -2.01 -8.94 29.60
N ARG A 355 -1.01 -9.59 30.20
CA ARG A 355 -0.44 -9.17 31.49
C ARG A 355 0.24 -7.79 31.44
N LEU A 356 0.90 -7.44 30.34
CA LEU A 356 1.52 -6.14 30.15
C LEU A 356 0.48 -5.03 29.96
N ARG A 357 -0.60 -5.31 29.22
CA ARG A 357 -1.73 -4.39 29.01
C ARG A 357 -2.49 -4.12 30.32
N ASP A 358 -2.72 -5.15 31.13
CA ASP A 358 -3.39 -5.02 32.43
C ASP A 358 -2.52 -4.24 33.44
N ARG A 359 -1.18 -4.37 33.37
CA ARG A 359 -0.24 -3.57 34.17
C ARG A 359 -0.22 -2.10 33.74
N ALA A 360 -0.24 -1.80 32.44
CA ALA A 360 -0.27 -0.41 31.95
C ALA A 360 -1.57 0.31 32.30
N ARG A 361 -2.72 -0.41 32.33
CA ARG A 361 -4.02 0.17 32.74
C ARG A 361 -4.13 0.41 34.26
N ASN A 362 -3.37 -0.32 35.09
CA ASN A 362 -3.40 -0.18 36.54
C ASN A 362 -2.38 0.83 37.10
N HIS A 363 -1.55 1.45 36.24
CA HIS A 363 -0.51 2.41 36.64
C HIS A 363 -0.67 3.79 35.93
N GLY A 364 -1.75 4.02 35.23
CA GLY A 364 -2.23 5.31 34.69
C GLY A 364 -3.60 5.66 35.29
#